data_501a7f80ad525ab58e797969b3abf71f
#
_entry.id   501a7f80ad525ab58e797969b3abf71f
#
_cell.length_a   1.000
_cell.length_b   1.000
_cell.length_c   1.000
_cell.angle_alpha   90.00
_cell.angle_beta   90.00
_cell.angle_gamma   90.00
#
_symmetry.space_group_name_H-M   'P 1'
#
loop_
_entity.id
_entity.type
_entity.pdbx_description
1 polymer ?
#
loop_
_entity_poly.entity_id
_entity_poly.type
_entity_poly.pdbx_seq_one_letter_code
_entity_poly.pdbx_strand_id
1 'polypeptide(L)'
;RSCGLDRWRRSGRVGAVEMSLMDIELRVLTSLNVEGAFICQNMALAAQALGLGGWTFTGFLPHHVLGVSPAHEGLGFRFVTPAQSPRHTRSPVPVGRDGIFESLAPPYVADMGEAVQRYLETWSASSGTASAFANAEDVMRARPYPTDETIEIVTAFCTYVQETYGRFPAFIDPMFVRLVFQAHHVDVDFYDRFYRGEPLTERHRNHMAHWHPPAS
;
A
#
# COMPACT_ATOMS: atom_id res chain seq x y z
N ARG A 1 2.59 2.98 -26.69
CA ARG A 1 3.59 1.93 -26.38
C ARG A 1 2.88 0.81 -25.64
N SER A 2 3.26 -0.44 -25.91
CA SER A 2 2.59 -1.64 -25.38
C SER A 2 2.92 -1.97 -23.92
N CYS A 3 3.70 -1.16 -23.25
CA CYS A 3 4.18 -1.40 -21.87
C CYS A 3 4.77 -2.82 -21.67
N GLY A 4 5.60 -3.28 -22.60
CA GLY A 4 6.21 -4.61 -22.55
C GLY A 4 5.30 -5.77 -22.97
N LEU A 5 4.05 -5.50 -23.35
CA LEU A 5 3.02 -6.53 -23.57
C LEU A 5 2.82 -6.91 -25.06
N ASP A 6 3.76 -6.61 -25.95
CA ASP A 6 3.60 -6.81 -27.41
C ASP A 6 3.28 -8.25 -27.81
N ARG A 7 3.89 -9.25 -27.13
CA ARG A 7 3.65 -10.66 -27.46
C ARG A 7 2.20 -11.06 -27.16
N TRP A 8 1.65 -10.61 -26.06
CA TRP A 8 0.26 -10.95 -25.64
C TRP A 8 -0.79 -10.13 -26.40
N ARG A 9 -0.46 -8.91 -26.83
CA ARG A 9 -1.32 -8.15 -27.74
C ARG A 9 -1.44 -8.85 -29.11
N ARG A 10 -0.32 -9.33 -29.67
CA ARG A 10 -0.33 -10.07 -30.94
C ARG A 10 -1.09 -11.39 -30.87
N SER A 11 -1.08 -12.06 -29.73
CA SER A 11 -1.85 -13.29 -29.51
C SER A 11 -3.31 -13.07 -29.12
N GLY A 12 -3.75 -11.81 -28.99
CA GLY A 12 -5.12 -11.47 -28.56
C GLY A 12 -5.44 -11.72 -27.10
N ARG A 13 -4.42 -12.02 -26.28
CA ARG A 13 -4.59 -12.26 -24.83
C ARG A 13 -4.77 -10.96 -24.04
N VAL A 14 -4.18 -9.89 -24.52
CA VAL A 14 -4.36 -8.54 -23.98
C VAL A 14 -5.17 -7.73 -24.99
N GLY A 15 -6.26 -7.15 -24.52
CA GLY A 15 -7.19 -6.39 -25.35
C GLY A 15 -6.57 -5.14 -25.96
N ALA A 16 -7.25 -4.62 -26.99
CA ALA A 16 -6.82 -3.43 -27.72
C ALA A 16 -7.24 -2.10 -27.09
N VAL A 17 -7.75 -2.11 -25.85
CA VAL A 17 -8.14 -0.87 -25.16
C VAL A 17 -6.89 -0.05 -24.86
N GLU A 18 -6.78 1.10 -25.51
CA GLU A 18 -5.68 2.03 -25.28
C GLU A 18 -6.01 2.94 -24.10
N MET A 19 -5.39 2.67 -22.97
CA MET A 19 -5.43 3.51 -21.77
C MET A 19 -4.00 3.90 -21.43
N SER A 20 -3.77 5.16 -21.09
CA SER A 20 -2.46 5.58 -20.63
C SER A 20 -2.16 4.98 -19.26
N LEU A 21 -0.88 4.74 -18.96
CA LEU A 21 -0.46 4.28 -17.63
C LEU A 21 -0.94 5.23 -16.53
N MET A 22 -0.89 6.54 -16.78
CA MET A 22 -1.40 7.54 -15.85
C MET A 22 -2.90 7.37 -15.59
N ASP A 23 -3.70 7.10 -16.62
CA ASP A 23 -5.16 6.89 -16.44
C ASP A 23 -5.44 5.63 -15.63
N ILE A 24 -4.64 4.57 -15.84
CA ILE A 24 -4.75 3.34 -15.04
C ILE A 24 -4.48 3.65 -13.57
N GLU A 25 -3.35 4.30 -13.28
CA GLU A 25 -2.94 4.61 -11.91
C GLU A 25 -3.92 5.57 -11.22
N LEU A 26 -4.39 6.61 -11.92
CA LEU A 26 -5.40 7.53 -11.37
C LEU A 26 -6.74 6.85 -11.09
N ARG A 27 -7.16 5.88 -11.91
CA ARG A 27 -8.37 5.09 -11.63
C ARG A 27 -8.20 4.24 -10.38
N VAL A 28 -7.04 3.58 -10.22
CA VAL A 28 -6.71 2.83 -9.01
C VAL A 28 -6.73 3.75 -7.79
N LEU A 29 -6.05 4.89 -7.86
CA LEU A 29 -6.02 5.87 -6.77
C LEU A 29 -7.42 6.37 -6.41
N THR A 30 -8.26 6.67 -7.41
CA THR A 30 -9.63 7.12 -7.18
C THR A 30 -10.45 6.05 -6.45
N SER A 31 -10.37 4.79 -6.89
CA SER A 31 -11.08 3.69 -6.25
C SER A 31 -10.64 3.51 -4.79
N LEU A 32 -9.34 3.55 -4.54
CA LEU A 32 -8.78 3.41 -3.19
C LEU A 32 -9.14 4.59 -2.28
N ASN A 33 -9.23 5.81 -2.81
CA ASN A 33 -9.69 6.96 -2.05
C ASN A 33 -11.17 6.82 -1.63
N VAL A 34 -12.02 6.28 -2.51
CA VAL A 34 -13.42 5.98 -2.17
C VAL A 34 -13.50 4.90 -1.09
N GLU A 35 -12.75 3.81 -1.23
CA GLU A 35 -12.69 2.76 -0.20
C GLU A 35 -12.16 3.31 1.12
N GLY A 36 -11.11 4.13 1.08
CA GLY A 36 -10.54 4.80 2.24
C GLY A 36 -11.54 5.72 2.95
N ALA A 37 -12.36 6.43 2.19
CA ALA A 37 -13.43 7.28 2.74
C ALA A 37 -14.48 6.45 3.52
N PHE A 38 -14.86 5.28 3.01
CA PHE A 38 -15.76 4.38 3.74
C PHE A 38 -15.13 3.83 5.02
N ILE A 39 -13.84 3.50 5.00
CA ILE A 39 -13.11 3.08 6.20
C ILE A 39 -13.11 4.22 7.23
N CYS A 40 -12.77 5.43 6.82
CA CYS A 40 -12.78 6.61 7.71
C CYS A 40 -14.19 6.87 8.28
N GLN A 41 -15.24 6.71 7.50
CA GLN A 41 -16.62 6.84 7.96
C GLN A 41 -16.95 5.79 9.03
N ASN A 42 -16.60 4.54 8.81
CA ASN A 42 -16.81 3.48 9.79
C ASN A 42 -16.01 3.71 11.08
N MET A 43 -14.78 4.18 10.97
CA MET A 43 -13.96 4.58 12.12
C MET A 43 -14.61 5.73 12.91
N ALA A 44 -15.15 6.73 12.22
CA ALA A 44 -15.84 7.85 12.86
C ALA A 44 -17.09 7.38 13.63
N LEU A 45 -17.90 6.49 13.04
CA LEU A 45 -19.06 5.90 13.70
C LEU A 45 -18.67 5.06 14.92
N ALA A 46 -17.65 4.25 14.81
CA ALA A 46 -17.12 3.47 15.94
C ALA A 46 -16.59 4.37 17.06
N ALA A 47 -15.84 5.42 16.72
CA ALA A 47 -15.36 6.40 17.69
C ALA A 47 -16.52 7.05 18.43
N GLN A 48 -17.58 7.49 17.74
CA GLN A 48 -18.77 8.06 18.36
C GLN A 48 -19.46 7.05 19.30
N ALA A 49 -19.59 5.81 18.90
CA ALA A 49 -20.18 4.76 19.74
C ALA A 49 -19.38 4.50 21.01
N LEU A 50 -18.09 4.72 20.99
CA LEU A 50 -17.18 4.61 22.13
C LEU A 50 -17.03 5.91 22.94
N GLY A 51 -17.80 6.96 22.59
CA GLY A 51 -17.71 8.28 23.24
C GLY A 51 -16.42 9.04 22.92
N LEU A 52 -15.74 8.68 21.85
CA LEU A 52 -14.54 9.33 21.33
C LEU A 52 -14.90 10.35 20.25
N GLY A 53 -14.10 11.40 20.13
CA GLY A 53 -14.17 12.33 18.99
C GLY A 53 -13.11 11.97 17.95
N GLY A 54 -13.40 12.33 16.69
CA GLY A 54 -12.43 12.15 15.61
C GLY A 54 -12.90 12.85 14.33
N TRP A 55 -11.96 13.25 13.50
CA TRP A 55 -12.22 13.83 12.19
C TRP A 55 -11.13 13.44 11.21
N THR A 56 -11.46 13.40 9.94
CA THR A 56 -10.47 13.25 8.87
C THR A 56 -9.84 14.59 8.56
N PHE A 57 -8.53 14.64 8.47
CA PHE A 57 -7.77 15.86 8.22
C PHE A 57 -6.76 15.67 7.09
N THR A 58 -6.80 16.53 6.10
CA THR A 58 -5.92 16.49 4.93
C THR A 58 -4.96 17.70 4.84
N GLY A 59 -4.92 18.54 5.86
CA GLY A 59 -4.17 19.81 5.88
C GLY A 59 -2.70 19.66 6.23
N PHE A 60 -2.04 18.55 5.87
CA PHE A 60 -0.61 18.35 6.08
C PHE A 60 0.06 17.85 4.80
N LEU A 61 1.38 17.98 4.74
CA LEU A 61 2.19 17.45 3.64
C LEU A 61 2.64 16.02 3.99
N PRO A 62 2.07 14.98 3.37
CA PRO A 62 2.35 13.58 3.75
C PRO A 62 3.84 13.24 3.73
N HIS A 63 4.58 13.69 2.73
CA HIS A 63 6.00 13.40 2.61
C HIS A 63 6.83 13.99 3.77
N HIS A 64 6.45 15.16 4.30
CA HIS A 64 7.12 15.74 5.47
C HIS A 64 6.86 14.91 6.73
N VAL A 65 5.60 14.46 6.92
CA VAL A 65 5.25 13.56 8.05
C VAL A 65 6.01 12.25 7.94
N LEU A 66 6.17 11.71 6.73
CA LEU A 66 6.91 10.48 6.50
C LEU A 66 8.43 10.64 6.65
N GLY A 67 8.97 11.88 6.59
CA GLY A 67 10.39 12.14 6.84
C GLY A 67 11.22 12.39 5.58
N VAL A 68 10.63 12.96 4.51
CA VAL A 68 11.37 13.30 3.27
C VAL A 68 12.47 14.33 3.49
N SER A 69 12.31 15.20 4.47
CA SER A 69 13.25 16.30 4.73
C SER A 69 14.12 16.00 5.94
N PRO A 70 15.45 16.04 5.81
CA PRO A 70 16.35 15.89 6.95
C PRO A 70 16.23 17.02 7.99
N ALA A 71 15.57 18.14 7.64
CA ALA A 71 15.30 19.24 8.56
C ALA A 71 14.15 18.96 9.53
N HIS A 72 13.35 17.91 9.30
CA HIS A 72 12.21 17.54 10.13
C HIS A 72 12.31 16.07 10.48
N GLU A 73 12.27 15.79 11.77
CA GLU A 73 12.14 14.42 12.27
C GLU A 73 10.74 13.91 11.89
N GLY A 74 10.69 13.08 10.86
CA GLY A 74 9.45 12.44 10.42
C GLY A 74 9.35 11.02 10.95
N LEU A 75 8.45 10.24 10.37
CA LEU A 75 8.23 8.84 10.75
C LEU A 75 9.35 7.88 10.32
N GLY A 76 10.44 8.37 9.72
CA GLY A 76 11.60 7.59 9.34
C GLY A 76 11.37 6.66 8.13
N PHE A 77 10.49 7.06 7.23
CA PHE A 77 10.28 6.31 5.99
C PHE A 77 11.45 6.48 5.04
N ARG A 78 11.74 5.43 4.31
CA ARG A 78 12.71 5.43 3.23
C ARG A 78 12.10 6.05 1.99
N PHE A 79 12.86 6.92 1.34
CA PHE A 79 12.50 7.54 0.07
C PHE A 79 13.45 7.10 -1.03
N VAL A 80 12.91 6.89 -2.21
CA VAL A 80 13.66 6.61 -3.43
C VAL A 80 13.48 7.77 -4.40
N THR A 81 14.59 8.26 -4.96
CA THR A 81 14.57 9.28 -6.01
C THR A 81 15.07 8.67 -7.32
N PRO A 82 14.18 8.42 -8.28
CA PRO A 82 14.55 7.80 -9.54
C PRO A 82 15.42 8.74 -10.38
N ALA A 83 16.72 8.45 -10.49
CA ALA A 83 17.68 9.32 -11.16
C ALA A 83 17.52 9.35 -12.69
N GLN A 84 17.10 8.22 -13.29
CA GLN A 84 17.01 8.04 -14.75
C GLN A 84 15.59 8.17 -15.33
N SER A 85 14.63 8.46 -14.50
CA SER A 85 13.22 8.58 -14.90
C SER A 85 12.94 9.86 -15.68
N PRO A 86 11.83 9.90 -16.44
CA PRO A 86 11.29 11.14 -16.97
C PRO A 86 11.16 12.21 -15.88
N ARG A 87 11.43 13.48 -16.24
CA ARG A 87 11.53 14.57 -15.26
C ARG A 87 10.34 14.66 -14.29
N HIS A 88 9.13 14.40 -14.78
CA HIS A 88 7.88 14.48 -13.99
C HIS A 88 7.69 13.32 -13.00
N THR A 89 8.54 12.29 -13.05
CA THR A 89 8.52 11.15 -12.13
C THR A 89 9.76 11.06 -11.24
N ARG A 90 10.60 12.10 -11.22
CA ARG A 90 11.84 12.14 -10.43
C ARG A 90 11.67 12.62 -8.99
N SER A 91 10.48 12.95 -8.57
CA SER A 91 10.23 13.34 -7.17
C SER A 91 10.56 12.20 -6.22
N PRO A 92 11.06 12.49 -5.01
CA PRO A 92 11.22 11.48 -3.98
C PRO A 92 9.90 10.77 -3.69
N VAL A 93 9.96 9.44 -3.58
CA VAL A 93 8.81 8.57 -3.38
C VAL A 93 8.99 7.80 -2.09
N PRO A 94 8.05 7.86 -1.14
CA PRO A 94 8.11 7.02 0.05
C PRO A 94 7.85 5.57 -0.36
N VAL A 95 8.76 4.68 -0.02
CA VAL A 95 8.65 3.25 -0.34
C VAL A 95 8.40 2.39 0.89
N GLY A 96 8.51 2.94 2.08
CA GLY A 96 8.19 2.23 3.31
C GLY A 96 9.16 2.54 4.43
N ARG A 97 9.01 1.77 5.50
CA ARG A 97 9.85 1.80 6.67
C ARG A 97 10.27 0.37 7.00
N ASP A 98 11.59 0.18 7.09
CA ASP A 98 12.19 -1.14 7.26
C ASP A 98 11.57 -1.91 8.44
N GLY A 99 11.08 -3.11 8.16
CA GLY A 99 10.51 -4.02 9.13
C GLY A 99 9.13 -3.63 9.68
N ILE A 100 8.53 -2.54 9.21
CA ILE A 100 7.20 -2.08 9.67
C ILE A 100 6.22 -1.97 8.51
N PHE A 101 6.51 -1.13 7.53
CA PHE A 101 5.73 -0.99 6.31
C PHE A 101 6.68 -1.06 5.12
N GLU A 102 6.49 -2.04 4.26
CA GLU A 102 7.37 -2.28 3.12
C GLU A 102 6.56 -2.35 1.84
N SER A 103 6.94 -1.60 0.82
CA SER A 103 6.28 -1.65 -0.47
C SER A 103 6.68 -2.90 -1.25
N LEU A 104 5.79 -3.34 -2.13
CA LEU A 104 6.07 -4.37 -3.12
C LEU A 104 6.85 -3.77 -4.31
N ALA A 105 7.93 -3.07 -4.00
CA ALA A 105 8.81 -2.42 -4.96
C ALA A 105 10.24 -2.36 -4.40
N PRO A 106 11.28 -2.24 -5.24
CA PRO A 106 12.64 -2.02 -4.75
C PRO A 106 12.73 -0.79 -3.83
N PRO A 107 13.51 -0.82 -2.76
CA PRO A 107 14.52 -1.83 -2.42
C PRO A 107 14.05 -3.01 -1.56
N TYR A 108 12.76 -3.13 -1.26
CA TYR A 108 12.23 -4.22 -0.40
C TYR A 108 12.06 -5.55 -1.13
N VAL A 109 12.05 -5.52 -2.43
CA VAL A 109 12.08 -6.69 -3.31
C VAL A 109 13.23 -6.54 -4.30
N ALA A 110 13.80 -7.64 -4.76
CA ALA A 110 14.90 -7.62 -5.72
C ALA A 110 14.45 -7.14 -7.10
N ASP A 111 13.26 -7.57 -7.51
CA ASP A 111 12.65 -7.24 -8.80
C ASP A 111 11.12 -7.33 -8.75
N MET A 112 10.47 -7.03 -9.87
CA MET A 112 9.00 -7.05 -9.94
C MET A 112 8.43 -8.48 -10.03
N GLY A 113 9.24 -9.47 -10.37
CA GLY A 113 8.85 -10.88 -10.28
C GLY A 113 8.65 -11.30 -8.82
N GLU A 114 9.61 -10.98 -7.96
CA GLU A 114 9.49 -11.18 -6.52
C GLU A 114 8.30 -10.40 -5.94
N ALA A 115 8.09 -9.15 -6.37
CA ALA A 115 6.95 -8.35 -5.93
C ALA A 115 5.60 -9.03 -6.22
N VAL A 116 5.44 -9.56 -7.43
CA VAL A 116 4.23 -10.28 -7.84
C VAL A 116 4.05 -11.56 -7.03
N GLN A 117 5.12 -12.32 -6.79
CA GLN A 117 5.06 -13.54 -5.97
C GLN A 117 4.65 -13.23 -4.52
N ARG A 118 5.25 -12.24 -3.88
CA ARG A 118 4.86 -11.81 -2.52
C ARG A 118 3.40 -11.35 -2.46
N TYR A 119 2.93 -10.65 -3.49
CA TYR A 119 1.53 -10.27 -3.58
C TYR A 119 0.60 -11.48 -3.62
N LEU A 120 0.94 -12.50 -4.41
CA LEU A 120 0.18 -13.75 -4.52
C LEU A 120 0.18 -14.55 -3.21
N GLU A 121 1.31 -14.58 -2.50
CA GLU A 121 1.41 -15.19 -1.18
C GLU A 121 0.47 -14.50 -0.17
N THR A 122 0.48 -13.17 -0.15
CA THR A 122 -0.44 -12.38 0.68
C THR A 122 -1.90 -12.65 0.32
N TRP A 123 -2.19 -12.78 -0.97
CA TRP A 123 -3.51 -13.14 -1.46
C TRP A 123 -3.92 -14.53 -0.97
N SER A 124 -3.05 -15.50 -1.04
CA SER A 124 -3.30 -16.87 -0.58
C SER A 124 -3.45 -16.94 0.94
N ALA A 125 -2.60 -16.25 1.70
CA ALA A 125 -2.67 -16.18 3.15
C ALA A 125 -3.98 -15.55 3.65
N SER A 126 -4.48 -14.53 2.96
CA SER A 126 -5.76 -13.88 3.31
C SER A 126 -6.97 -14.80 3.12
N SER A 127 -6.82 -15.90 2.40
CA SER A 127 -7.90 -16.89 2.22
C SER A 127 -8.14 -17.77 3.44
N GLY A 128 -7.18 -17.85 4.38
CA GLY A 128 -7.31 -18.61 5.63
C GLY A 128 -7.77 -17.77 6.84
N THR A 129 -7.84 -16.44 6.70
CA THR A 129 -8.29 -15.58 7.81
C THR A 129 -9.81 -15.56 7.90
N ALA A 130 -10.33 -15.47 9.12
CA ALA A 130 -11.76 -15.41 9.39
C ALA A 130 -12.42 -14.34 8.49
N SER A 131 -13.14 -14.79 7.49
CA SER A 131 -13.88 -13.90 6.60
C SER A 131 -15.12 -13.37 7.32
N ALA A 132 -15.46 -12.10 7.07
CA ALA A 132 -16.71 -11.52 7.55
C ALA A 132 -17.97 -12.12 6.87
N PHE A 133 -17.80 -13.00 5.87
CA PHE A 133 -18.89 -13.64 5.16
C PHE A 133 -19.36 -14.90 5.91
N ALA A 134 -20.69 -15.05 6.04
CA ALA A 134 -21.26 -16.25 6.67
C ALA A 134 -20.95 -17.55 5.90
N ASN A 135 -20.67 -17.44 4.59
CA ASN A 135 -20.30 -18.54 3.69
C ASN A 135 -18.87 -18.38 3.17
N ALA A 136 -17.93 -18.05 4.05
CA ALA A 136 -16.55 -17.73 3.73
C ALA A 136 -15.87 -18.75 2.81
N GLU A 137 -16.05 -20.05 3.07
CA GLU A 137 -15.45 -21.12 2.27
C GLU A 137 -15.92 -21.09 0.80
N ASP A 138 -17.22 -20.89 0.57
CA ASP A 138 -17.78 -20.84 -0.78
C ASP A 138 -17.30 -19.61 -1.54
N VAL A 139 -17.25 -18.45 -0.86
CA VAL A 139 -16.74 -17.20 -1.43
C VAL A 139 -15.26 -17.36 -1.82
N MET A 140 -14.46 -17.95 -0.95
CA MET A 140 -13.03 -18.16 -1.21
C MET A 140 -12.79 -19.20 -2.31
N ARG A 141 -13.60 -20.24 -2.37
CA ARG A 141 -13.54 -21.26 -3.43
C ARG A 141 -13.94 -20.69 -4.80
N ALA A 142 -14.90 -19.78 -4.83
CA ALA A 142 -15.34 -19.10 -6.05
C ALA A 142 -14.35 -18.02 -6.53
N ARG A 143 -13.38 -17.63 -5.71
CA ARG A 143 -12.38 -16.61 -6.04
C ARG A 143 -11.38 -17.16 -7.04
N PRO A 144 -11.32 -16.64 -8.28
CA PRO A 144 -10.39 -17.16 -9.28
C PRO A 144 -8.94 -16.82 -8.88
N TYR A 145 -8.09 -17.84 -8.85
CA TYR A 145 -6.64 -17.64 -8.78
C TYR A 145 -6.12 -17.28 -10.17
N PRO A 146 -5.20 -16.32 -10.30
CA PRO A 146 -4.65 -15.95 -11.60
C PRO A 146 -3.91 -17.13 -12.24
N THR A 147 -4.06 -17.28 -13.56
CA THR A 147 -3.32 -18.28 -14.32
C THR A 147 -1.85 -17.88 -14.42
N ASP A 148 -0.96 -18.86 -14.71
CA ASP A 148 0.47 -18.60 -14.93
C ASP A 148 0.68 -17.55 -16.02
N GLU A 149 -0.10 -17.61 -17.10
CA GLU A 149 -0.05 -16.60 -18.17
C GLU A 149 -0.44 -15.21 -17.66
N THR A 150 -1.44 -15.10 -16.80
CA THR A 150 -1.82 -13.82 -16.16
C THR A 150 -0.68 -13.29 -15.29
N ILE A 151 -0.04 -14.16 -14.51
CA ILE A 151 1.10 -13.82 -13.67
C ILE A 151 2.27 -13.30 -14.52
N GLU A 152 2.58 -13.98 -15.65
CA GLU A 152 3.60 -13.52 -16.59
C GLU A 152 3.28 -12.14 -17.19
N ILE A 153 2.03 -11.90 -17.58
CA ILE A 153 1.58 -10.60 -18.15
C ILE A 153 1.78 -9.50 -17.13
N VAL A 154 1.32 -9.71 -15.88
CA VAL A 154 1.42 -8.73 -14.81
C VAL A 154 2.89 -8.47 -14.47
N THR A 155 3.70 -9.51 -14.35
CA THR A 155 5.13 -9.38 -14.08
C THR A 155 5.83 -8.57 -15.16
N ALA A 156 5.58 -8.87 -16.44
CA ALA A 156 6.17 -8.13 -17.55
C ALA A 156 5.76 -6.66 -17.58
N PHE A 157 4.49 -6.37 -17.27
CA PHE A 157 4.00 -5.00 -17.14
C PHE A 157 4.68 -4.23 -15.99
N CYS A 158 4.72 -4.82 -14.80
CA CYS A 158 5.34 -4.21 -13.63
C CYS A 158 6.84 -3.97 -13.87
N THR A 159 7.54 -4.94 -14.45
CA THR A 159 8.95 -4.82 -14.82
C THR A 159 9.18 -3.67 -15.81
N TYR A 160 8.37 -3.60 -16.87
CA TYR A 160 8.44 -2.48 -17.82
C TYR A 160 8.26 -1.12 -17.13
N VAL A 161 7.30 -1.00 -16.21
CA VAL A 161 7.07 0.25 -15.47
C VAL A 161 8.29 0.59 -14.61
N GLN A 162 8.79 -0.35 -13.82
CA GLN A 162 9.96 -0.16 -12.97
C GLN A 162 11.20 0.24 -13.77
N GLU A 163 11.49 -0.45 -14.87
CA GLU A 163 12.65 -0.15 -15.73
C GLU A 163 12.52 1.19 -16.44
N THR A 164 11.32 1.54 -16.90
CA THR A 164 11.09 2.77 -17.67
C THR A 164 11.09 4.00 -16.77
N TYR A 165 10.51 3.90 -15.57
CA TYR A 165 10.29 5.04 -14.68
C TYR A 165 11.20 5.02 -13.45
N GLY A 166 11.96 3.95 -13.22
CA GLY A 166 12.82 3.79 -12.05
C GLY A 166 12.06 3.70 -10.73
N ARG A 167 10.75 3.49 -10.81
CA ARG A 167 9.83 3.38 -9.66
C ARG A 167 8.58 2.59 -10.06
N PHE A 168 7.89 2.05 -9.06
CA PHE A 168 6.60 1.39 -9.23
C PHE A 168 5.69 1.74 -8.05
N PRO A 169 4.48 2.26 -8.29
CA PRO A 169 3.90 2.75 -9.54
C PRO A 169 4.65 3.94 -10.15
N ALA A 170 4.35 4.32 -11.40
CA ALA A 170 5.07 5.37 -12.12
C ALA A 170 4.71 6.78 -11.64
N PHE A 171 3.43 7.08 -11.43
CA PHE A 171 2.91 8.43 -11.19
C PHE A 171 2.34 8.64 -9.79
N ILE A 172 1.91 7.59 -9.12
CA ILE A 172 1.40 7.62 -7.76
C ILE A 172 2.37 6.95 -6.79
N ASP A 173 2.25 7.25 -5.51
CA ASP A 173 3.15 6.66 -4.52
C ASP A 173 2.61 5.30 -4.05
N PRO A 174 3.48 4.28 -3.89
CA PRO A 174 3.06 2.95 -3.44
C PRO A 174 2.38 2.98 -2.06
N MET A 175 2.70 3.98 -1.24
CA MET A 175 2.08 4.16 0.08
C MET A 175 0.60 4.58 0.01
N PHE A 176 0.13 5.12 -1.11
CA PHE A 176 -1.26 5.53 -1.30
C PHE A 176 -2.10 4.49 -2.05
N VAL A 177 -1.50 3.36 -2.38
CA VAL A 177 -2.17 2.22 -3.00
C VAL A 177 -1.82 0.95 -2.21
N ARG A 178 -2.60 -0.11 -2.35
CA ARG A 178 -2.39 -1.37 -1.61
C ARG A 178 -1.16 -2.16 -2.10
N LEU A 179 -0.05 -1.47 -2.31
CA LEU A 179 1.24 -2.06 -2.67
C LEU A 179 2.22 -2.04 -1.48
N VAL A 180 1.68 -1.83 -0.29
CA VAL A 180 2.43 -1.84 0.97
C VAL A 180 1.77 -2.84 1.91
N PHE A 181 2.55 -3.56 2.66
CA PHE A 181 2.07 -4.43 3.71
C PHE A 181 2.76 -4.10 5.03
N GLN A 182 2.07 -4.37 6.11
CA GLN A 182 2.60 -4.22 7.45
C GLN A 182 3.47 -5.45 7.77
N ALA A 183 4.77 -5.23 7.96
CA ALA A 183 5.72 -6.29 8.30
C ALA A 183 5.65 -6.71 9.77
N HIS A 184 5.28 -5.77 10.66
CA HIS A 184 5.11 -6.00 12.08
C HIS A 184 3.83 -5.36 12.61
N HIS A 185 3.35 -5.85 13.76
CA HIS A 185 2.31 -5.13 14.48
C HIS A 185 2.84 -3.77 14.91
N VAL A 186 2.04 -2.73 14.67
CA VAL A 186 2.29 -1.42 15.27
C VAL A 186 2.03 -1.56 16.76
N ASP A 187 3.09 -1.72 17.53
CA ASP A 187 2.96 -1.73 18.98
C ASP A 187 2.93 -0.30 19.53
N VAL A 188 2.50 -0.17 20.76
CA VAL A 188 2.35 1.15 21.42
C VAL A 188 3.70 1.80 21.64
N ASP A 189 4.75 1.01 21.81
CA ASP A 189 6.13 1.46 22.06
C ASP A 189 6.69 2.20 20.85
N PHE A 190 6.12 1.95 19.65
CA PHE A 190 6.42 2.72 18.45
C PHE A 190 6.22 4.22 18.66
N TYR A 191 5.10 4.61 19.28
CA TYR A 191 4.80 6.00 19.50
C TYR A 191 5.72 6.60 20.58
N ASP A 192 6.02 5.87 21.65
CA ASP A 192 6.92 6.29 22.70
C ASP A 192 8.37 6.43 22.20
N ARG A 193 8.75 5.68 21.17
CA ARG A 193 10.09 5.71 20.56
C ARG A 193 10.32 6.89 19.63
N PHE A 194 9.30 7.31 18.87
CA PHE A 194 9.43 8.30 17.80
C PHE A 194 8.82 9.66 18.10
N TYR A 195 8.01 9.76 19.11
CA TYR A 195 7.40 11.02 19.50
C TYR A 195 7.98 11.47 20.84
N ARG A 196 8.58 12.65 20.86
CA ARG A 196 9.00 13.29 22.13
C ARG A 196 7.76 13.87 22.82
N GLY A 197 7.59 13.55 24.08
CA GLY A 197 6.43 13.94 24.88
C GLY A 197 5.44 12.80 25.03
N GLU A 198 4.28 13.09 25.57
CA GLU A 198 3.20 12.09 25.70
C GLU A 198 2.32 12.12 24.44
N PRO A 199 2.66 11.34 23.38
CA PRO A 199 1.91 11.34 22.13
C PRO A 199 0.53 10.73 22.28
N LEU A 200 0.35 9.91 23.33
CA LEU A 200 -0.91 9.27 23.65
C LEU A 200 -1.56 9.96 24.84
N THR A 201 -2.79 10.41 24.64
CA THR A 201 -3.60 10.91 25.77
C THR A 201 -3.85 9.79 26.76
N GLU A 202 -4.11 10.12 28.03
CA GLU A 202 -4.49 9.16 29.06
C GLU A 202 -5.64 8.25 28.58
N ARG A 203 -6.60 8.81 27.87
CA ARG A 203 -7.71 8.05 27.28
C ARG A 203 -7.24 6.99 26.28
N HIS A 204 -6.27 7.31 25.43
CA HIS A 204 -5.66 6.34 24.50
C HIS A 204 -4.92 5.24 25.26
N ARG A 205 -4.13 5.58 26.27
CA ARG A 205 -3.42 4.60 27.09
C ARG A 205 -4.38 3.63 27.78
N ASN A 206 -5.46 4.16 28.36
CA ASN A 206 -6.51 3.34 28.97
C ASN A 206 -7.21 2.43 27.95
N HIS A 207 -7.49 2.95 26.74
CA HIS A 207 -8.06 2.15 25.67
C HIS A 207 -7.11 0.99 25.27
N MET A 208 -5.84 1.28 25.06
CA MET A 208 -4.86 0.26 24.70
C MET A 208 -4.68 -0.79 25.82
N ALA A 209 -4.58 -0.35 27.08
CA ALA A 209 -4.47 -1.26 28.22
C ALA A 209 -5.69 -2.19 28.36
N HIS A 210 -6.88 -1.69 28.02
CA HIS A 210 -8.12 -2.47 28.13
C HIS A 210 -8.33 -3.44 26.97
N TRP A 211 -8.07 -2.99 25.75
CA TRP A 211 -8.41 -3.75 24.54
C TRP A 211 -7.23 -4.49 23.89
N HIS A 212 -6.01 -4.05 24.20
CA HIS A 212 -4.77 -4.58 23.64
C HIS A 212 -3.72 -4.79 24.76
N PRO A 213 -4.05 -5.58 25.80
CA PRO A 213 -3.06 -5.84 26.85
C PRO A 213 -1.84 -6.56 26.23
N PRO A 214 -0.61 -6.28 26.72
CA PRO A 214 0.57 -7.01 26.27
C PRO A 214 0.34 -8.50 26.45
N ALA A 215 0.78 -9.28 25.48
CA ALA A 215 0.71 -10.74 25.57
C ALA A 215 1.52 -11.19 26.80
N SER A 216 0.86 -11.88 27.71
CA SER A 216 1.46 -12.45 28.92
C SER A 216 2.43 -13.58 28.57
#